data_7b3c8c65dff1aa00640437d5d74dd272
#
_entry.id   7b3c8c65dff1aa00640437d5d74dd272
#
_cell.length_a   1.000
_cell.length_b   1.000
_cell.length_c   1.000
_cell.angle_alpha   90.00
_cell.angle_beta   90.00
_cell.angle_gamma   90.00
#
_symmetry.space_group_name_H-M   'P 1'
#
loop_
_entity.id
_entity.type
_entity.pdbx_description
1 polymer ?
#
loop_
_entity_poly.entity_id
_entity_poly.type
_entity_poly.pdbx_seq_one_letter_code
_entity_poly.pdbx_strand_id
1 'polypeptide(L)'
;MKDLWQYKEMFTKYKQLDKKLKSLIIRAKEWTYTEDGEEKPQVVIDISWEMKIKDLHINDESLFTPNRKSELENLLITAIQKAQNKAQEVVAEQTKEILGVDTNDLAGMLGWWGLPWLG
;
A
#
# COMPACT_ATOMS: atom_id res chain seq x y z
N MET A 1 -29.89 19.93 16.42
CA MET A 1 -29.82 18.54 16.82
C MET A 1 -29.49 17.57 15.69
N LYS A 2 -29.74 17.92 14.46
CA LYS A 2 -29.32 17.12 13.30
C LYS A 2 -27.79 16.98 13.24
N ASP A 3 -27.06 18.01 13.68
CA ASP A 3 -25.59 18.02 13.63
C ASP A 3 -24.96 16.99 14.57
N LEU A 4 -25.58 16.74 15.71
CA LEU A 4 -25.06 15.76 16.68
C LEU A 4 -25.12 14.33 16.14
N TRP A 5 -26.20 13.99 15.39
CA TRP A 5 -26.33 12.69 14.75
C TRP A 5 -25.33 12.50 13.62
N GLN A 6 -25.08 13.56 12.85
CA GLN A 6 -24.08 13.52 11.77
C GLN A 6 -22.68 13.30 12.32
N TYR A 7 -22.30 13.99 13.40
CA TYR A 7 -21.00 13.80 14.04
C TYR A 7 -20.84 12.39 14.58
N LYS A 8 -21.87 11.87 15.20
CA LYS A 8 -21.87 10.52 15.77
C LYS A 8 -21.72 9.47 14.67
N GLU A 9 -22.44 9.63 13.57
CA GLU A 9 -22.36 8.75 12.42
C GLU A 9 -20.99 8.80 11.74
N MET A 10 -20.44 9.98 11.53
CA MET A 10 -19.12 10.17 10.98
C MET A 10 -18.03 9.55 11.88
N PHE A 11 -18.17 9.74 13.17
CA PHE A 11 -17.23 9.18 14.16
C PHE A 11 -17.24 7.66 14.13
N THR A 12 -18.41 7.05 14.02
CA THR A 12 -18.55 5.61 13.89
C THR A 12 -17.90 5.09 12.61
N LYS A 13 -18.14 5.77 11.48
CA LYS A 13 -17.53 5.42 10.20
C LYS A 13 -16.01 5.58 10.24
N TYR A 14 -15.53 6.64 10.88
CA TYR A 14 -14.11 6.87 11.05
C TYR A 14 -13.45 5.74 11.85
N LYS A 15 -14.08 5.29 12.94
CA LYS A 15 -13.58 4.17 13.73
C LYS A 15 -13.54 2.87 12.93
N GLN A 16 -14.56 2.63 12.10
CA GLN A 16 -14.59 1.47 11.24
C GLN A 16 -13.46 1.50 10.22
N LEU A 17 -13.21 2.66 9.63
CA LEU A 17 -12.13 2.85 8.67
C LEU A 17 -10.79 2.62 9.34
N ASP A 18 -10.55 3.22 10.49
CA ASP A 18 -9.31 3.07 11.24
C ASP A 18 -9.03 1.61 11.57
N LYS A 19 -10.02 0.90 12.07
CA LYS A 19 -9.91 -0.52 12.40
C LYS A 19 -9.59 -1.36 11.16
N LYS A 20 -10.25 -1.07 10.04
CA LYS A 20 -10.03 -1.81 8.80
C LYS A 20 -8.64 -1.52 8.24
N LEU A 21 -8.21 -0.27 8.24
CA LEU A 21 -6.89 0.11 7.76
C LEU A 21 -5.77 -0.53 8.59
N LYS A 22 -5.94 -0.58 9.91
CA LYS A 22 -4.95 -1.20 10.81
C LYS A 22 -4.79 -2.70 10.57
N SER A 23 -5.83 -3.35 10.07
CA SER A 23 -5.79 -4.78 9.76
C SER A 23 -5.23 -5.08 8.37
N LEU A 24 -5.07 -4.05 7.52
CA LEU A 24 -4.64 -4.25 6.15
C LEU A 24 -3.14 -4.48 6.06
N ILE A 25 -2.79 -5.55 5.36
CA ILE A 25 -1.43 -5.80 4.90
C ILE A 25 -1.50 -5.96 3.40
N ILE A 26 -0.83 -5.07 2.69
CA ILE A 26 -0.85 -5.02 1.24
C ILE A 26 0.40 -5.70 0.73
N ARG A 27 0.22 -6.72 -0.11
CA ARG A 27 1.33 -7.48 -0.68
C ARG A 27 1.59 -7.03 -2.09
N ALA A 28 2.83 -6.63 -2.37
CA ALA A 28 3.31 -6.33 -3.70
C ALA A 28 4.35 -7.35 -4.11
N LYS A 29 4.22 -7.86 -5.32
CA LYS A 29 5.15 -8.82 -5.91
C LYS A 29 5.80 -8.18 -7.12
N GLU A 30 7.12 -8.35 -7.25
CA GLU A 30 7.85 -7.74 -8.35
C GLU A 30 8.64 -8.80 -9.09
N TRP A 31 8.45 -8.78 -10.42
CA TRP A 31 9.06 -9.66 -11.38
C TRP A 31 8.84 -11.14 -11.05
N THR A 32 8.96 -11.97 -12.03
CA THR A 32 8.84 -13.41 -11.86
C THR A 32 10.11 -14.11 -12.34
N TYR A 33 10.43 -15.23 -11.72
CA TYR A 33 11.47 -16.14 -12.16
C TYR A 33 10.92 -17.55 -12.09
N THR A 34 11.53 -18.45 -12.86
CA THR A 34 11.11 -19.83 -12.90
C THR A 34 12.04 -20.69 -12.05
N GLU A 35 11.48 -21.44 -11.12
CA GLU A 35 12.20 -22.39 -10.29
C GLU A 35 11.38 -23.68 -10.26
N ASP A 36 12.03 -24.80 -10.60
CA ASP A 36 11.40 -26.12 -10.64
C ASP A 36 10.11 -26.17 -11.49
N GLY A 37 10.08 -25.40 -12.57
CA GLY A 37 8.92 -25.33 -13.46
C GLY A 37 7.79 -24.43 -12.98
N GLU A 38 7.96 -23.80 -11.84
CA GLU A 38 6.96 -22.85 -11.28
C GLU A 38 7.44 -21.41 -11.38
N GLU A 39 6.52 -20.52 -11.72
CA GLU A 39 6.78 -19.09 -11.69
C GLU A 39 6.62 -18.58 -10.26
N LYS A 40 7.65 -17.92 -9.76
CA LYS A 40 7.66 -17.32 -8.42
C LYS A 40 8.05 -15.85 -8.51
N PRO A 41 7.53 -14.99 -7.61
CA PRO A 41 7.98 -13.61 -7.57
C PRO A 41 9.41 -13.55 -7.01
N GLN A 42 10.25 -12.70 -7.63
CA GLN A 42 11.62 -12.52 -7.16
C GLN A 42 11.67 -11.79 -5.83
N VAL A 43 10.82 -10.78 -5.67
CA VAL A 43 10.73 -9.97 -4.45
C VAL A 43 9.27 -9.83 -4.04
N VAL A 44 9.00 -9.99 -2.75
CA VAL A 44 7.67 -9.80 -2.17
C VAL A 44 7.80 -8.79 -1.03
N ILE A 45 6.97 -7.76 -1.03
CA ILE A 45 6.93 -6.76 0.02
C ILE A 45 5.53 -6.69 0.60
N ASP A 46 5.45 -6.80 1.92
CA ASP A 46 4.22 -6.55 2.66
C ASP A 46 4.33 -5.17 3.32
N ILE A 47 3.37 -4.32 3.02
CA ILE A 47 3.35 -2.93 3.48
C ILE A 47 2.03 -2.64 4.19
N SER A 48 2.09 -1.81 5.23
CA SER A 48 0.90 -1.38 5.95
C SER A 48 0.27 -0.17 5.25
N TRP A 49 -0.94 0.20 5.68
CA TRP A 49 -1.61 1.41 5.19
C TRP A 49 -0.82 2.69 5.51
N GLU A 50 0.03 2.64 6.54
CA GLU A 50 0.88 3.75 6.95
C GLU A 50 2.18 3.84 6.13
N MET A 51 2.29 3.05 5.08
CA MET A 51 3.48 2.96 4.23
C MET A 51 4.70 2.38 4.94
N LYS A 52 4.48 1.64 6.03
CA LYS A 52 5.55 0.93 6.72
C LYS A 52 5.72 -0.46 6.13
N ILE A 53 6.95 -0.79 5.76
CA ILE A 53 7.27 -2.13 5.28
C ILE A 53 7.24 -3.08 6.47
N LYS A 54 6.35 -4.06 6.43
CA LYS A 54 6.19 -5.05 7.50
C LYS A 54 7.04 -6.29 7.26
N ASP A 55 7.23 -6.65 6.00
CA ASP A 55 8.01 -7.82 5.62
C ASP A 55 8.56 -7.65 4.22
N LEU A 56 9.71 -8.24 3.97
CA LEU A 56 10.36 -8.21 2.68
C LEU A 56 11.04 -9.55 2.46
N HIS A 57 10.69 -10.23 1.37
CA HIS A 57 11.30 -11.49 0.99
C HIS A 57 11.92 -11.40 -0.39
N ILE A 58 13.15 -11.86 -0.48
CA ILE A 58 13.86 -12.03 -1.75
C ILE A 58 13.93 -13.53 -2.01
N ASN A 59 13.11 -14.00 -2.92
CA ASN A 59 12.98 -15.44 -3.19
C ASN A 59 14.06 -15.96 -4.15
N ASP A 60 14.52 -15.10 -5.07
CA ASP A 60 15.51 -15.46 -6.06
C ASP A 60 16.92 -15.28 -5.50
N GLU A 61 17.50 -16.36 -5.00
CA GLU A 61 18.84 -16.37 -4.41
C GLU A 61 19.94 -16.05 -5.42
N SER A 62 19.68 -16.21 -6.71
CA SER A 62 20.66 -15.89 -7.74
C SER A 62 20.93 -14.38 -7.82
N LEU A 63 20.08 -13.54 -7.21
CA LEU A 63 20.30 -12.10 -7.12
C LEU A 63 21.43 -11.74 -6.13
N PHE A 64 21.81 -12.66 -5.24
CA PHE A 64 22.84 -12.41 -4.23
C PHE A 64 24.26 -12.64 -4.76
N THR A 65 24.50 -12.29 -6.00
CA THR A 65 25.83 -12.35 -6.60
C THR A 65 26.32 -10.92 -6.89
N PRO A 66 27.65 -10.69 -6.83
CA PRO A 66 28.19 -9.34 -7.11
C PRO A 66 27.79 -8.79 -8.49
N ASN A 67 27.64 -9.69 -9.47
CA ASN A 67 27.26 -9.29 -10.84
C ASN A 67 25.81 -8.81 -10.94
N ARG A 68 24.96 -9.19 -10.00
CA ARG A 68 23.54 -8.85 -10.03
C ARG A 68 23.15 -7.87 -8.92
N LYS A 69 24.12 -7.27 -8.24
CA LYS A 69 23.86 -6.35 -7.15
C LYS A 69 23.00 -5.16 -7.59
N SER A 70 23.38 -4.53 -8.71
CA SER A 70 22.61 -3.39 -9.24
C SER A 70 21.20 -3.78 -9.65
N GLU A 71 21.04 -4.96 -10.21
CA GLU A 71 19.72 -5.50 -10.55
C GLU A 71 18.85 -5.67 -9.31
N LEU A 72 19.39 -6.22 -8.24
CA LEU A 72 18.68 -6.39 -6.98
C LEU A 72 18.29 -5.03 -6.38
N GLU A 73 19.20 -4.08 -6.38
CA GLU A 73 18.92 -2.73 -5.89
C GLU A 73 17.75 -2.08 -6.64
N ASN A 74 17.76 -2.18 -7.97
CA ASN A 74 16.68 -1.64 -8.80
C ASN A 74 15.36 -2.39 -8.58
N LEU A 75 15.41 -3.70 -8.43
CA LEU A 75 14.21 -4.48 -8.11
C LEU A 75 13.59 -4.06 -6.78
N LEU A 76 14.40 -3.81 -5.77
CA LEU A 76 13.94 -3.37 -4.46
C LEU A 76 13.28 -1.98 -4.55
N ILE A 77 13.90 -1.06 -5.27
CA ILE A 77 13.34 0.28 -5.46
C ILE A 77 11.98 0.19 -6.15
N THR A 78 11.91 -0.58 -7.22
CA THR A 78 10.66 -0.76 -7.99
C THR A 78 9.59 -1.43 -7.14
N ALA A 79 9.96 -2.46 -6.39
CA ALA A 79 9.03 -3.19 -5.53
C ALA A 79 8.46 -2.31 -4.43
N ILE A 80 9.31 -1.49 -3.80
CA ILE A 80 8.88 -0.54 -2.77
C ILE A 80 7.91 0.48 -3.35
N GLN A 81 8.24 1.05 -4.50
CA GLN A 81 7.37 2.03 -5.16
C GLN A 81 6.01 1.44 -5.52
N LYS A 82 6.00 0.22 -6.06
CA LYS A 82 4.75 -0.48 -6.38
C LYS A 82 3.94 -0.78 -5.13
N ALA A 83 4.59 -1.19 -4.06
CA ALA A 83 3.92 -1.46 -2.78
C ALA A 83 3.26 -0.20 -2.25
N GLN A 84 3.96 0.93 -2.28
CA GLN A 84 3.43 2.21 -1.84
C GLN A 84 2.24 2.66 -2.68
N ASN A 85 2.35 2.54 -4.00
CA ASN A 85 1.25 2.90 -4.90
C ASN A 85 0.03 2.02 -4.66
N LYS A 86 0.23 0.73 -4.49
CA LYS A 86 -0.85 -0.22 -4.20
C LYS A 86 -1.50 0.09 -2.86
N ALA A 87 -0.71 0.43 -1.85
CA ALA A 87 -1.23 0.82 -0.54
C ALA A 87 -2.09 2.07 -0.63
N GLN A 88 -1.67 3.07 -1.38
CA GLN A 88 -2.45 4.29 -1.60
C GLN A 88 -3.79 3.99 -2.26
N GLU A 89 -3.79 3.13 -3.27
CA GLU A 89 -5.03 2.72 -3.96
C GLU A 89 -5.99 1.99 -3.02
N VAL A 90 -5.47 1.07 -2.23
CA VAL A 90 -6.30 0.30 -1.28
C VAL A 90 -6.87 1.22 -0.20
N VAL A 91 -6.07 2.13 0.34
CA VAL A 91 -6.54 3.10 1.33
C VAL A 91 -7.63 4.00 0.75
N ALA A 92 -7.44 4.48 -0.48
CA ALA A 92 -8.43 5.31 -1.17
C ALA A 92 -9.74 4.55 -1.38
N GLU A 93 -9.66 3.29 -1.80
CA GLU A 93 -10.84 2.43 -1.99
C GLU A 93 -11.59 2.20 -0.69
N GLN A 94 -10.88 1.87 0.38
CA GLN A 94 -11.50 1.62 1.68
C GLN A 94 -12.14 2.87 2.25
N THR A 95 -11.50 4.01 2.08
CA THR A 95 -12.03 5.30 2.50
C THR A 95 -13.33 5.62 1.75
N LYS A 96 -13.32 5.39 0.44
CA LYS A 96 -14.50 5.60 -0.40
C LYS A 96 -15.65 4.71 0.03
N GLU A 97 -15.40 3.42 0.28
CA GLU A 97 -16.42 2.46 0.67
C GLU A 97 -17.05 2.80 2.02
N ILE A 98 -16.23 3.16 3.00
CA ILE A 98 -16.69 3.38 4.37
C ILE A 98 -17.27 4.77 4.58
N LEU A 99 -16.59 5.80 4.06
CA LEU A 99 -17.00 7.19 4.24
C LEU A 99 -17.91 7.70 3.14
N GLY A 100 -18.01 6.99 2.01
CA GLY A 100 -18.81 7.42 0.87
C GLY A 100 -18.23 8.63 0.14
N VAL A 101 -16.92 8.89 0.32
CA VAL A 101 -16.22 10.02 -0.31
C VAL A 101 -15.56 9.55 -1.60
N ASP A 102 -15.72 10.33 -2.68
CA ASP A 102 -15.11 10.04 -3.95
C ASP A 102 -13.57 10.16 -3.87
N THR A 103 -12.88 9.30 -4.61
CA THR A 103 -11.42 9.30 -4.67
C THR A 103 -10.84 10.65 -5.12
N ASN A 104 -11.52 11.33 -6.02
CA ASN A 104 -11.10 12.66 -6.49
C ASN A 104 -11.18 13.72 -5.38
N ASP A 105 -12.24 13.67 -4.60
CA ASP A 105 -12.42 14.57 -3.47
C ASP A 105 -11.39 14.28 -2.38
N LEU A 106 -11.11 13.01 -2.16
CA LEU A 106 -10.11 12.59 -1.19
C LEU A 106 -8.71 13.06 -1.60
N ALA A 107 -8.35 12.88 -2.87
CA ALA A 107 -7.07 13.33 -3.40
C ALA A 107 -6.91 14.84 -3.26
N GLY A 108 -7.97 15.60 -3.52
CA GLY A 108 -7.99 17.05 -3.32
C GLY A 108 -7.80 17.43 -1.85
N MET A 109 -8.47 16.75 -0.95
CA MET A 109 -8.35 16.99 0.49
C MET A 109 -6.94 16.65 1.00
N LEU A 110 -6.39 15.54 0.59
CA LEU A 110 -5.06 15.11 1.02
C LEU A 110 -3.96 16.01 0.42
N GLY A 111 -4.13 16.45 -0.81
CA GLY A 111 -3.24 17.43 -1.43
C GLY A 111 -3.28 18.76 -0.71
N TRP A 112 -4.44 19.15 -0.22
CA TRP A 112 -4.65 20.38 0.53
C TRP A 112 -3.96 20.36 1.90
N TRP A 113 -3.83 19.17 2.48
CA TRP A 113 -3.15 18.98 3.76
C TRP A 113 -1.64 18.87 3.62
N GLY A 114 -1.12 18.96 2.41
CA GLY A 114 0.30 19.04 2.15
C GLY A 114 1.07 17.75 2.37
N LEU A 115 0.44 16.61 2.08
CA LEU A 115 1.12 15.33 2.16
C LEU A 115 2.10 15.19 0.99
N PRO A 116 3.42 15.14 1.25
CA PRO A 116 4.41 15.21 0.17
C PRO A 116 4.41 14.00 -0.76
N TRP A 117 3.89 12.86 -0.31
CA TRP A 117 3.83 11.64 -1.10
C TRP A 117 2.66 11.60 -2.09
N LEU A 118 1.78 12.59 -2.05
CA LEU A 118 0.67 12.75 -2.97
C LEU A 118 0.92 13.81 -4.05
N GLY A 119 1.95 14.58 -3.89
CA GLY A 119 2.28 15.70 -4.78
C GLY A 119 2.87 15.30 -6.10
#